data_cd4de445c14acc5b95c880d2cbc6dba2
#
_entry.id   cd4de445c14acc5b95c880d2cbc6dba2
#
_cell.length_a   1.000
_cell.length_b   1.000
_cell.length_c   1.000
_cell.angle_alpha   90.00
_cell.angle_beta   90.00
_cell.angle_gamma   90.00
#
_symmetry.space_group_name_H-M   'P 1'
#
loop_
_entity.id
_entity.type
_entity.pdbx_description
1 polymer ?
#
loop_
_entity_poly.entity_id
_entity_poly.type
_entity_poly.pdbx_seq_one_letter_code
_entity_poly.pdbx_strand_id
1 'polypeptide(L)'
;MSESLLQLVADLASGRIRVVDLTQTLSPEFPQIVLPPEMGQAWPFRIEEASRYDARGPGWYWNNFSCSEHTGTHFDAPIHWISGRHLPDNATDTIPAERFVAPACVIDCSRETAADADFLLGVDFLQQWERRHGRIPARSWVLMRTDWSKRTDPVAYQNLDATGQHTPGPETDAVKFLVDERQVLGFGSEAIGTDAGQAFHLKPPYPCHYYMHGSGRFGLQCLTNLDLLPPTGAVIFAAPLKIKDGSGSPLRVLALVPSAANTPARAAKRATAKRKLTPTRNALRSNLPLSGGGHTKTKRRAGHPKNNRRPKKSR
;
A
#
# COMPACT_ATOMS: atom_id res chain seq x y z
N MET A 1 -10.87 22.98 -24.21
CA MET A 1 -10.48 22.00 -23.16
C MET A 1 -11.67 21.79 -22.23
N SER A 2 -11.93 20.58 -21.76
CA SER A 2 -13.00 20.31 -20.82
C SER A 2 -12.75 21.07 -19.51
N GLU A 3 -13.74 21.79 -19.01
CA GLU A 3 -13.69 22.55 -17.75
C GLU A 3 -13.25 21.66 -16.57
N SER A 4 -13.66 20.39 -16.59
CA SER A 4 -13.29 19.38 -15.56
C SER A 4 -11.79 19.07 -15.50
N LEU A 5 -11.08 19.00 -16.63
CA LEU A 5 -9.63 18.75 -16.63
C LEU A 5 -8.85 19.99 -16.19
N LEU A 6 -9.29 21.19 -16.54
CA LEU A 6 -8.69 22.43 -16.04
C LEU A 6 -8.89 22.58 -14.53
N GLN A 7 -10.08 22.20 -14.04
CA GLN A 7 -10.37 22.20 -12.61
C GLN A 7 -9.48 21.20 -11.86
N LEU A 8 -9.27 19.99 -12.38
CA LEU A 8 -8.36 18.99 -11.79
C LEU A 8 -6.95 19.55 -11.67
N VAL A 9 -6.43 20.20 -12.72
CA VAL A 9 -5.09 20.82 -12.69
C VAL A 9 -5.02 21.94 -11.64
N ALA A 10 -6.05 22.78 -11.56
CA ALA A 10 -6.12 23.85 -10.54
C ALA A 10 -6.20 23.28 -9.12
N ASP A 11 -6.90 22.17 -8.92
CA ASP A 11 -7.03 21.50 -7.62
C ASP A 11 -5.71 20.85 -7.17
N LEU A 12 -4.96 20.27 -8.11
CA LEU A 12 -3.62 19.76 -7.87
C LEU A 12 -2.64 20.90 -7.52
N ALA A 13 -2.62 21.98 -8.32
CA ALA A 13 -1.74 23.13 -8.12
C ALA A 13 -2.01 23.85 -6.79
N SER A 14 -3.26 23.90 -6.36
CA SER A 14 -3.67 24.55 -5.08
C SER A 14 -3.57 23.62 -3.87
N GLY A 15 -3.21 22.33 -4.05
CA GLY A 15 -3.17 21.34 -2.97
C GLY A 15 -4.56 20.90 -2.45
N ARG A 16 -5.65 21.24 -3.13
CA ARG A 16 -6.98 20.68 -2.84
C ARG A 16 -7.07 19.20 -3.14
N ILE A 17 -6.30 18.74 -4.11
CA ILE A 17 -6.03 17.32 -4.37
C ILE A 17 -4.55 17.07 -4.12
N ARG A 18 -4.25 16.03 -3.34
CA ARG A 18 -2.90 15.54 -3.10
C ARG A 18 -2.62 14.32 -3.97
N VAL A 19 -1.37 14.15 -4.36
CA VAL A 19 -0.88 12.90 -4.95
C VAL A 19 -0.23 12.09 -3.84
N VAL A 20 -0.66 10.84 -3.67
CA VAL A 20 -0.06 9.88 -2.75
C VAL A 20 0.61 8.78 -3.58
N ASP A 21 1.86 8.51 -3.29
CA ASP A 21 2.62 7.43 -3.92
C ASP A 21 2.36 6.13 -3.16
N LEU A 22 1.79 5.15 -3.83
CA LEU A 22 1.46 3.83 -3.26
C LEU A 22 2.53 2.77 -3.59
N THR A 23 3.73 3.21 -4.00
CA THR A 23 4.78 2.34 -4.55
C THR A 23 5.93 2.21 -3.56
N GLN A 24 6.37 1.00 -3.31
CA GLN A 24 7.59 0.71 -2.57
C GLN A 24 8.83 1.00 -3.44
N THR A 25 9.92 1.41 -2.81
CA THR A 25 11.18 1.59 -3.52
C THR A 25 11.70 0.23 -4.00
N LEU A 26 11.87 0.10 -5.30
CA LEU A 26 12.43 -1.11 -5.89
C LEU A 26 13.95 -1.10 -5.73
N SER A 27 14.47 -2.10 -5.04
CA SER A 27 15.92 -2.28 -4.79
C SER A 27 16.29 -3.76 -4.85
N PRO A 28 17.59 -4.10 -4.98
CA PRO A 28 18.04 -5.50 -4.94
C PRO A 28 17.66 -6.25 -3.66
N GLU A 29 17.47 -5.53 -2.56
CA GLU A 29 17.10 -6.06 -1.25
C GLU A 29 15.59 -6.26 -1.08
N PHE A 30 14.77 -5.76 -2.01
CA PHE A 30 13.32 -5.94 -1.93
C PHE A 30 12.98 -7.44 -2.00
N PRO A 31 12.20 -7.97 -1.03
CA PRO A 31 11.93 -9.39 -0.94
C PRO A 31 11.10 -9.89 -2.12
N GLN A 32 11.48 -11.05 -2.64
CA GLN A 32 10.78 -11.76 -3.71
C GLN A 32 9.88 -12.84 -3.13
N ILE A 33 8.86 -13.22 -3.89
CA ILE A 33 8.14 -14.45 -3.60
C ILE A 33 9.10 -15.64 -3.68
N VAL A 34 9.02 -16.53 -2.71
CA VAL A 34 9.78 -17.79 -2.70
C VAL A 34 8.83 -18.91 -3.07
N LEU A 35 9.07 -19.53 -4.20
CA LEU A 35 8.30 -20.66 -4.69
C LEU A 35 9.03 -21.97 -4.35
N PRO A 36 8.33 -23.13 -4.31
CA PRO A 36 8.96 -24.45 -4.23
C PRO A 36 10.09 -24.61 -5.26
N PRO A 37 11.22 -25.24 -4.90
CA PRO A 37 12.42 -25.29 -5.76
C PRO A 37 12.20 -25.87 -7.15
N GLU A 38 11.19 -26.73 -7.32
CA GLU A 38 10.81 -27.36 -8.61
C GLU A 38 10.05 -26.41 -9.54
N MET A 39 9.61 -25.25 -9.05
CA MET A 39 8.92 -24.24 -9.84
C MET A 39 9.89 -23.19 -10.39
N GLY A 40 9.47 -22.47 -11.43
CA GLY A 40 10.20 -21.31 -11.95
C GLY A 40 10.35 -20.24 -10.87
N GLN A 41 11.58 -19.74 -10.69
CA GLN A 41 11.88 -18.74 -9.67
C GLN A 41 11.85 -17.32 -10.24
N ALA A 42 11.26 -16.38 -9.51
CA ALA A 42 11.32 -14.96 -9.84
C ALA A 42 12.75 -14.43 -9.64
N TRP A 43 13.21 -13.60 -10.57
CA TRP A 43 14.49 -12.92 -10.40
C TRP A 43 14.34 -11.70 -9.49
N PRO A 44 15.27 -11.48 -8.54
CA PRO A 44 15.31 -10.24 -7.78
C PRO A 44 15.64 -9.07 -8.72
N PHE A 45 15.29 -7.87 -8.29
CA PHE A 45 15.73 -6.66 -8.98
C PHE A 45 17.26 -6.59 -8.96
N ARG A 46 17.84 -6.35 -10.13
CA ARG A 46 19.28 -6.16 -10.30
C ARG A 46 19.50 -4.83 -11.00
N ILE A 47 20.52 -4.11 -10.57
CA ILE A 47 20.94 -2.85 -11.18
C ILE A 47 22.43 -2.91 -11.46
N GLU A 48 22.82 -2.49 -12.66
CA GLU A 48 24.19 -2.46 -13.12
C GLU A 48 24.50 -1.06 -13.64
N GLU A 49 25.49 -0.41 -13.04
CA GLU A 49 25.92 0.92 -13.46
C GLU A 49 26.61 0.87 -14.82
N ALA A 50 26.02 1.52 -15.82
CA ALA A 50 26.61 1.62 -17.15
C ALA A 50 27.63 2.77 -17.22
N SER A 51 27.34 3.94 -16.61
CA SER A 51 28.28 5.05 -16.44
C SER A 51 27.80 5.99 -15.33
N ARG A 52 28.73 6.72 -14.71
CA ARG A 52 28.44 7.74 -13.70
C ARG A 52 29.39 8.93 -13.85
N TYR A 53 29.17 9.78 -14.86
CA TYR A 53 29.98 10.96 -15.13
C TYR A 53 31.49 10.63 -15.24
N ASP A 54 31.83 9.47 -15.82
CA ASP A 54 33.17 8.92 -15.97
C ASP A 54 33.57 8.76 -17.45
N ALA A 55 34.69 8.09 -17.71
CA ALA A 55 35.19 7.88 -19.09
C ALA A 55 34.21 7.11 -20.00
N ARG A 56 33.29 6.32 -19.42
CA ARG A 56 32.23 5.58 -20.15
C ARG A 56 31.06 6.47 -20.56
N GLY A 57 30.95 7.67 -19.95
CA GLY A 57 29.87 8.63 -20.20
C GLY A 57 30.07 9.90 -19.40
N PRO A 58 30.93 10.88 -19.90
CA PRO A 58 31.32 12.02 -19.08
C PRO A 58 30.20 13.01 -18.77
N GLY A 59 29.11 12.98 -19.55
CA GLY A 59 27.97 13.89 -19.38
C GLY A 59 26.73 13.27 -18.76
N TRP A 60 26.74 11.95 -18.41
CA TRP A 60 25.52 11.28 -17.92
C TRP A 60 25.81 10.21 -16.90
N TYR A 61 24.74 9.87 -16.14
CA TYR A 61 24.62 8.73 -15.25
C TYR A 61 23.43 7.88 -15.68
N TRP A 62 23.64 6.60 -15.89
CA TRP A 62 22.59 5.65 -16.22
C TRP A 62 22.95 4.22 -15.80
N ASN A 63 21.91 3.39 -15.69
CA ASN A 63 22.04 2.01 -15.30
C ASN A 63 21.24 1.12 -16.25
N ASN A 64 21.66 -0.12 -16.37
CA ASN A 64 20.81 -1.23 -16.79
C ASN A 64 20.12 -1.81 -15.56
N PHE A 65 18.92 -2.38 -15.73
CA PHE A 65 18.29 -3.18 -14.70
C PHE A 65 17.58 -4.40 -15.28
N SER A 66 17.39 -5.42 -14.45
CA SER A 66 16.59 -6.60 -14.76
C SER A 66 15.84 -7.07 -13.52
N CYS A 67 14.64 -7.63 -13.70
CA CYS A 67 13.82 -8.23 -12.65
C CYS A 67 12.77 -9.16 -13.26
N SER A 68 12.04 -9.90 -12.42
CA SER A 68 10.79 -10.53 -12.82
C SER A 68 9.72 -9.47 -13.09
N GLU A 69 8.73 -9.76 -13.94
CA GLU A 69 7.53 -8.94 -14.12
C GLU A 69 6.77 -8.73 -12.79
N HIS A 70 6.86 -9.69 -11.86
CA HIS A 70 6.21 -9.71 -10.56
C HIS A 70 7.18 -9.38 -9.42
N THR A 71 7.80 -8.19 -9.48
CA THR A 71 8.81 -7.72 -8.52
C THR A 71 8.40 -6.39 -7.91
N GLY A 72 8.53 -6.25 -6.57
CA GLY A 72 8.19 -5.03 -5.84
C GLY A 72 6.71 -4.69 -5.94
N THR A 73 6.36 -3.41 -5.94
CA THR A 73 4.99 -2.99 -6.27
C THR A 73 4.75 -3.25 -7.76
N HIS A 74 3.83 -4.16 -8.07
CA HIS A 74 3.59 -4.61 -9.43
C HIS A 74 2.10 -4.83 -9.73
N PHE A 75 1.80 -4.88 -11.02
CA PHE A 75 0.50 -5.15 -11.60
C PHE A 75 0.46 -6.57 -12.14
N ASP A 76 -0.66 -7.27 -11.91
CA ASP A 76 -0.94 -8.59 -12.49
C ASP A 76 -2.03 -8.45 -13.55
N ALA A 77 -1.70 -8.84 -14.78
CA ALA A 77 -2.64 -8.94 -15.89
C ALA A 77 -3.37 -10.29 -15.88
N PRO A 78 -4.56 -10.42 -16.51
CA PRO A 78 -5.33 -11.66 -16.50
C PRO A 78 -4.58 -12.88 -17.03
N ILE A 79 -3.69 -12.71 -18.01
CA ILE A 79 -2.87 -13.78 -18.58
C ILE A 79 -1.90 -14.42 -17.56
N HIS A 80 -1.61 -13.71 -16.46
CA HIS A 80 -0.75 -14.21 -15.38
C HIS A 80 -1.25 -15.52 -14.79
N TRP A 81 -2.59 -15.71 -14.75
CA TRP A 81 -3.17 -16.91 -14.16
C TRP A 81 -3.86 -17.78 -15.20
N ILE A 82 -3.82 -19.11 -14.97
CA ILE A 82 -4.38 -20.10 -15.90
C ILE A 82 -5.84 -19.85 -16.26
N SER A 83 -6.64 -19.30 -15.35
CA SER A 83 -8.06 -18.99 -15.59
C SER A 83 -8.27 -17.81 -16.55
N GLY A 84 -7.30 -16.89 -16.65
CA GLY A 84 -7.35 -15.71 -17.54
C GLY A 84 -6.61 -15.87 -18.87
N ARG A 85 -5.91 -17.01 -19.07
CA ARG A 85 -4.96 -17.20 -20.20
C ARG A 85 -5.56 -17.06 -21.61
N HIS A 86 -6.85 -17.23 -21.76
CA HIS A 86 -7.54 -17.20 -23.08
C HIS A 86 -8.52 -16.05 -23.21
N LEU A 87 -8.54 -15.13 -22.26
CA LEU A 87 -9.41 -13.94 -22.33
C LEU A 87 -8.86 -12.97 -23.38
N PRO A 88 -9.72 -12.16 -24.03
CA PRO A 88 -9.26 -11.05 -24.85
C PRO A 88 -8.64 -9.96 -23.95
N ASP A 89 -7.74 -9.16 -24.52
CA ASP A 89 -7.12 -8.01 -23.84
C ASP A 89 -6.57 -8.37 -22.46
N ASN A 90 -5.88 -9.51 -22.37
CA ASN A 90 -5.45 -10.11 -21.11
C ASN A 90 -3.98 -9.88 -20.75
N ALA A 91 -3.17 -9.28 -21.64
CA ALA A 91 -1.76 -8.98 -21.45
C ALA A 91 -1.52 -7.47 -21.29
N THR A 92 -0.40 -7.07 -20.67
CA THR A 92 -0.12 -5.66 -20.36
C THR A 92 -0.09 -4.74 -21.59
N ASP A 93 0.20 -5.26 -22.77
CA ASP A 93 0.22 -4.51 -24.03
C ASP A 93 -1.13 -4.42 -24.73
N THR A 94 -2.08 -5.29 -24.39
CA THR A 94 -3.40 -5.35 -25.03
C THR A 94 -4.53 -4.75 -24.18
N ILE A 95 -4.35 -4.64 -22.85
CA ILE A 95 -5.34 -4.02 -21.96
C ILE A 95 -5.63 -2.58 -22.38
N PRO A 96 -6.91 -2.17 -22.59
CA PRO A 96 -7.28 -0.79 -22.90
C PRO A 96 -6.84 0.21 -21.82
N ALA A 97 -6.22 1.32 -22.23
CA ALA A 97 -5.55 2.25 -21.33
C ALA A 97 -6.50 2.92 -20.29
N GLU A 98 -7.77 3.10 -20.64
CA GLU A 98 -8.79 3.65 -19.74
C GLU A 98 -9.05 2.77 -18.51
N ARG A 99 -8.63 1.50 -18.52
CA ARG A 99 -8.74 0.59 -17.38
C ARG A 99 -7.66 0.81 -16.33
N PHE A 100 -6.63 1.60 -16.62
CA PHE A 100 -5.56 1.91 -15.67
C PHE A 100 -5.85 3.08 -14.73
N VAL A 101 -6.99 3.75 -14.92
CA VAL A 101 -7.44 4.85 -14.07
C VAL A 101 -8.82 4.54 -13.51
N ALA A 102 -8.94 4.42 -12.20
CA ALA A 102 -10.21 4.02 -11.57
C ALA A 102 -10.33 4.52 -10.12
N PRO A 103 -11.56 4.67 -9.60
CA PRO A 103 -11.78 4.92 -8.19
C PRO A 103 -11.27 3.75 -7.34
N ALA A 104 -10.90 4.04 -6.08
CA ALA A 104 -10.46 3.05 -5.12
C ALA A 104 -11.27 3.09 -3.83
N CYS A 105 -11.52 1.90 -3.26
CA CYS A 105 -12.04 1.67 -1.94
C CYS A 105 -10.95 1.04 -1.08
N VAL A 106 -10.66 1.61 0.10
CA VAL A 106 -9.67 1.06 1.04
C VAL A 106 -10.41 0.33 2.15
N ILE A 107 -10.15 -0.95 2.27
CA ILE A 107 -10.67 -1.81 3.33
C ILE A 107 -9.58 -1.92 4.40
N ASP A 108 -9.80 -1.26 5.53
CA ASP A 108 -8.83 -1.24 6.63
C ASP A 108 -8.95 -2.49 7.49
N CYS A 109 -7.99 -3.39 7.35
CA CYS A 109 -7.81 -4.63 8.09
C CYS A 109 -6.56 -4.58 8.99
N SER A 110 -5.95 -3.40 9.18
CA SER A 110 -4.66 -3.27 9.87
C SER A 110 -4.69 -3.77 11.31
N ARG A 111 -5.83 -3.66 11.99
CA ARG A 111 -6.01 -4.16 13.35
C ARG A 111 -6.07 -5.69 13.41
N GLU A 112 -6.82 -6.28 12.50
CA GLU A 112 -7.01 -7.73 12.40
C GLU A 112 -5.69 -8.40 12.00
N THR A 113 -4.99 -7.84 11.03
CA THR A 113 -3.70 -8.37 10.56
C THR A 113 -2.55 -8.16 11.56
N ALA A 114 -2.65 -7.18 12.44
CA ALA A 114 -1.71 -7.04 13.55
C ALA A 114 -1.89 -8.13 14.62
N ALA A 115 -3.09 -8.68 14.74
CA ALA A 115 -3.41 -9.76 15.69
C ALA A 115 -3.18 -11.14 15.06
N ASP A 116 -3.39 -11.29 13.75
CA ASP A 116 -3.28 -12.54 13.02
C ASP A 116 -2.69 -12.29 11.62
N ALA A 117 -1.48 -12.82 11.37
CA ALA A 117 -0.80 -12.68 10.09
C ALA A 117 -1.54 -13.43 8.95
N ASP A 118 -2.28 -14.48 9.27
CA ASP A 118 -3.07 -15.28 8.31
C ASP A 118 -4.53 -14.81 8.22
N PHE A 119 -4.83 -13.59 8.67
CA PHE A 119 -6.18 -13.03 8.62
C PHE A 119 -6.79 -13.13 7.22
N LEU A 120 -8.01 -13.69 7.16
CA LEU A 120 -8.80 -13.80 5.94
C LEU A 120 -9.93 -12.76 5.92
N LEU A 121 -9.92 -11.90 4.90
CA LEU A 121 -10.98 -10.92 4.65
C LEU A 121 -12.24 -11.62 4.13
N GLY A 122 -13.26 -11.72 4.97
CA GLY A 122 -14.54 -12.35 4.64
C GLY A 122 -15.60 -11.38 4.10
N VAL A 123 -16.72 -11.95 3.58
CA VAL A 123 -17.87 -11.20 3.05
C VAL A 123 -18.50 -10.30 4.10
N ASP A 124 -18.67 -10.80 5.35
CA ASP A 124 -19.27 -10.03 6.43
C ASP A 124 -18.50 -8.75 6.74
N PHE A 125 -17.16 -8.79 6.67
CA PHE A 125 -16.30 -7.63 6.85
C PHE A 125 -16.54 -6.59 5.74
N LEU A 126 -16.59 -7.03 4.48
CA LEU A 126 -16.90 -6.18 3.34
C LEU A 126 -18.28 -5.53 3.46
N GLN A 127 -19.31 -6.30 3.86
CA GLN A 127 -20.66 -5.78 4.07
C GLN A 127 -20.72 -4.79 5.26
N GLN A 128 -19.94 -5.03 6.33
CA GLN A 128 -19.81 -4.08 7.43
C GLN A 128 -19.15 -2.78 7.00
N TRP A 129 -18.12 -2.88 6.17
CA TRP A 129 -17.49 -1.72 5.57
C TRP A 129 -18.48 -0.92 4.70
N GLU A 130 -19.28 -1.60 3.86
CA GLU A 130 -20.28 -0.97 3.01
C GLU A 130 -21.39 -0.26 3.82
N ARG A 131 -21.80 -0.81 4.96
CA ARG A 131 -22.76 -0.13 5.85
C ARG A 131 -22.26 1.23 6.35
N ARG A 132 -20.95 1.41 6.45
CA ARG A 132 -20.32 2.65 6.95
C ARG A 132 -19.99 3.63 5.83
N HIS A 133 -19.57 3.12 4.68
CA HIS A 133 -18.94 3.92 3.63
C HIS A 133 -19.73 3.93 2.31
N GLY A 134 -20.79 3.15 2.20
CA GLY A 134 -21.58 2.96 0.99
C GLY A 134 -21.11 1.74 0.19
N ARG A 135 -21.96 1.33 -0.77
CA ARG A 135 -21.69 0.17 -1.64
C ARG A 135 -20.39 0.38 -2.42
N ILE A 136 -19.57 -0.66 -2.50
CA ILE A 136 -18.38 -0.69 -3.36
C ILE A 136 -18.83 -0.48 -4.82
N PRO A 137 -18.36 0.58 -5.51
CA PRO A 137 -18.75 0.86 -6.87
C PRO A 137 -18.20 -0.20 -7.85
N ALA A 138 -18.98 -0.52 -8.89
CA ALA A 138 -18.46 -1.33 -9.98
C ALA A 138 -17.25 -0.63 -10.65
N ARG A 139 -16.33 -1.43 -11.18
CA ARG A 139 -15.09 -0.96 -11.82
C ARG A 139 -14.17 -0.12 -10.90
N SER A 140 -14.30 -0.25 -9.58
CA SER A 140 -13.34 0.31 -8.63
C SER A 140 -12.28 -0.72 -8.23
N TRP A 141 -11.11 -0.25 -7.80
CA TRP A 141 -10.16 -1.05 -7.07
C TRP A 141 -10.63 -1.25 -5.63
N VAL A 142 -10.42 -2.44 -5.10
CA VAL A 142 -10.52 -2.74 -3.67
C VAL A 142 -9.11 -2.96 -3.14
N LEU A 143 -8.67 -2.08 -2.25
CA LEU A 143 -7.33 -2.09 -1.68
C LEU A 143 -7.42 -2.53 -0.21
N MET A 144 -6.82 -3.67 0.11
CA MET A 144 -6.76 -4.21 1.47
C MET A 144 -5.58 -3.59 2.22
N ARG A 145 -5.87 -2.65 3.12
CA ARG A 145 -4.88 -2.07 4.02
C ARG A 145 -4.61 -3.04 5.17
N THR A 146 -3.37 -3.38 5.36
CA THR A 146 -2.89 -4.34 6.37
C THR A 146 -1.77 -3.78 7.24
N ASP A 147 -1.25 -2.58 6.87
CA ASP A 147 -0.02 -2.00 7.40
C ASP A 147 1.21 -2.94 7.21
N TRP A 148 1.10 -3.93 6.33
CA TRP A 148 2.19 -4.86 6.03
C TRP A 148 3.42 -4.15 5.47
N SER A 149 3.18 -3.12 4.67
CA SER A 149 4.22 -2.28 4.06
C SER A 149 5.09 -1.54 5.09
N LYS A 150 4.68 -1.46 6.35
CA LYS A 150 5.45 -0.88 7.46
C LYS A 150 6.53 -1.82 8.00
N ARG A 151 6.57 -3.07 7.55
CA ARG A 151 7.63 -4.04 7.86
C ARG A 151 8.84 -3.75 6.96
N THR A 152 9.86 -3.12 7.52
CA THR A 152 11.06 -2.68 6.77
C THR A 152 12.13 -3.77 6.64
N ASP A 153 12.07 -4.79 7.47
CA ASP A 153 12.95 -5.96 7.39
C ASP A 153 12.42 -6.93 6.32
N PRO A 154 13.23 -7.35 5.33
CA PRO A 154 12.79 -8.25 4.26
C PRO A 154 12.27 -9.60 4.75
N VAL A 155 12.86 -10.17 5.81
CA VAL A 155 12.44 -11.46 6.39
C VAL A 155 11.07 -11.29 7.06
N ALA A 156 10.88 -10.22 7.84
CA ALA A 156 9.61 -9.90 8.46
C ALA A 156 8.53 -9.55 7.42
N TYR A 157 8.91 -8.98 6.27
CA TYR A 157 7.99 -8.69 5.18
C TYR A 157 7.53 -9.97 4.47
N GLN A 158 8.45 -10.89 4.17
CA GLN A 158 8.12 -12.20 3.60
C GLN A 158 7.29 -13.05 4.56
N ASN A 159 7.62 -13.01 5.84
CA ASN A 159 6.99 -13.81 6.89
C ASN A 159 6.82 -15.28 6.50
N LEU A 160 7.95 -15.89 6.06
CA LEU A 160 8.03 -17.25 5.53
C LEU A 160 8.61 -18.18 6.58
N ASP A 161 7.99 -19.32 6.81
CA ASP A 161 8.51 -20.41 7.63
C ASP A 161 8.44 -21.77 6.92
N ALA A 162 8.61 -22.88 7.65
CA ALA A 162 8.60 -24.22 7.10
C ALA A 162 7.23 -24.66 6.54
N THR A 163 6.15 -23.98 6.91
CA THR A 163 4.77 -24.24 6.45
C THR A 163 4.37 -23.38 5.26
N GLY A 164 5.20 -22.41 4.90
CA GLY A 164 4.98 -21.49 3.80
C GLY A 164 4.95 -20.03 4.23
N GLN A 165 4.44 -19.18 3.36
CA GLN A 165 4.29 -17.76 3.64
C GLN A 165 3.03 -17.50 4.48
N HIS A 166 3.13 -16.64 5.48
CA HIS A 166 2.04 -16.21 6.36
C HIS A 166 1.74 -14.73 6.14
N THR A 167 0.81 -14.47 5.23
CA THR A 167 0.36 -13.11 4.88
C THR A 167 -1.16 -13.07 4.77
N PRO A 168 -1.82 -11.95 5.10
CA PRO A 168 -3.27 -11.82 5.01
C PRO A 168 -3.74 -11.74 3.56
N GLY A 169 -5.00 -12.11 3.33
CA GLY A 169 -5.65 -12.00 2.03
C GLY A 169 -7.16 -12.23 2.10
N PRO A 170 -7.87 -12.28 0.95
CA PRO A 170 -9.31 -12.49 0.94
C PRO A 170 -9.67 -13.99 0.99
N GLU A 171 -10.80 -14.31 1.62
CA GLU A 171 -11.46 -15.61 1.51
C GLU A 171 -12.04 -15.82 0.10
N THR A 172 -12.26 -17.09 -0.27
CA THR A 172 -12.85 -17.47 -1.56
C THR A 172 -14.18 -16.74 -1.82
N ASP A 173 -15.10 -16.76 -0.84
CA ASP A 173 -16.42 -16.15 -1.01
C ASP A 173 -16.36 -14.63 -1.04
N ALA A 174 -15.41 -14.01 -0.35
CA ALA A 174 -15.17 -12.57 -0.46
C ALA A 174 -14.70 -12.18 -1.87
N VAL A 175 -13.80 -12.96 -2.48
CA VAL A 175 -13.36 -12.73 -3.87
C VAL A 175 -14.54 -12.85 -4.83
N LYS A 176 -15.36 -13.91 -4.71
CA LYS A 176 -16.56 -14.09 -5.54
C LYS A 176 -17.55 -12.94 -5.38
N PHE A 177 -17.79 -12.50 -4.15
CA PHE A 177 -18.63 -11.34 -3.88
C PHE A 177 -18.12 -10.07 -4.58
N LEU A 178 -16.80 -9.81 -4.53
CA LEU A 178 -16.19 -8.67 -5.22
C LEU A 178 -16.30 -8.79 -6.75
N VAL A 179 -16.10 -10.00 -7.30
CA VAL A 179 -16.16 -10.26 -8.74
C VAL A 179 -17.59 -10.22 -9.25
N ASP A 180 -18.49 -11.00 -8.65
CA ASP A 180 -19.82 -11.29 -9.21
C ASP A 180 -20.84 -10.20 -8.84
N GLU A 181 -20.83 -9.78 -7.56
CA GLU A 181 -21.85 -8.85 -7.06
C GLU A 181 -21.40 -7.39 -7.07
N ARG A 182 -20.11 -7.11 -6.96
CA ARG A 182 -19.56 -5.74 -6.97
C ARG A 182 -18.91 -5.37 -8.28
N GLN A 183 -18.57 -6.35 -9.11
CA GLN A 183 -17.98 -6.14 -10.43
C GLN A 183 -16.78 -5.19 -10.38
N VAL A 184 -15.91 -5.40 -9.38
CA VAL A 184 -14.73 -4.57 -9.17
C VAL A 184 -13.77 -4.66 -10.35
N LEU A 185 -12.87 -3.68 -10.50
CA LEU A 185 -11.83 -3.69 -11.52
C LEU A 185 -10.68 -4.62 -11.14
N GLY A 186 -10.35 -4.68 -9.85
CA GLY A 186 -9.25 -5.49 -9.34
C GLY A 186 -9.13 -5.41 -7.83
N PHE A 187 -8.20 -6.18 -7.30
CA PHE A 187 -7.87 -6.25 -5.88
C PHE A 187 -6.40 -5.89 -5.65
N GLY A 188 -6.10 -5.15 -4.58
CA GLY A 188 -4.74 -4.75 -4.23
C GLY A 188 -4.40 -5.07 -2.77
N SER A 189 -3.14 -5.45 -2.53
CA SER A 189 -2.60 -5.81 -1.21
C SER A 189 -1.29 -5.09 -0.92
N GLU A 190 -0.98 -4.88 0.37
CA GLU A 190 0.34 -4.41 0.80
C GLU A 190 1.35 -5.56 0.98
N ALA A 191 0.88 -6.81 1.02
CA ALA A 191 1.72 -8.00 1.14
C ALA A 191 2.21 -8.50 -0.22
N ILE A 192 3.12 -9.49 -0.20
CA ILE A 192 3.46 -10.30 -1.37
C ILE A 192 2.29 -11.24 -1.63
N GLY A 193 1.67 -11.11 -2.79
CA GLY A 193 0.45 -11.83 -3.16
C GLY A 193 -0.82 -11.01 -2.96
N THR A 194 -1.79 -11.19 -3.86
CA THR A 194 -3.17 -10.74 -3.69
C THR A 194 -4.01 -11.77 -2.94
N ASP A 195 -3.55 -13.02 -2.87
CA ASP A 195 -4.08 -14.05 -1.99
C ASP A 195 -3.36 -14.07 -0.65
N ALA A 196 -3.97 -14.68 0.37
CA ALA A 196 -3.30 -15.01 1.61
C ALA A 196 -2.12 -15.98 1.38
N GLY A 197 -1.08 -15.91 2.19
CA GLY A 197 0.09 -16.78 2.08
C GLY A 197 -0.27 -18.27 2.13
N GLN A 198 -1.28 -18.64 2.96
CA GLN A 198 -1.79 -20.01 3.10
C GLN A 198 -2.94 -20.35 2.13
N ALA A 199 -3.18 -19.53 1.10
CA ALA A 199 -4.32 -19.71 0.18
C ALA A 199 -4.23 -20.97 -0.69
N PHE A 200 -3.11 -21.68 -0.72
CA PHE A 200 -3.02 -23.00 -1.37
C PHE A 200 -3.91 -24.07 -0.69
N HIS A 201 -4.35 -23.84 0.54
CA HIS A 201 -5.32 -24.68 1.23
C HIS A 201 -6.79 -24.35 0.89
N LEU A 202 -7.05 -23.20 0.24
CA LEU A 202 -8.40 -22.80 -0.16
C LEU A 202 -8.88 -23.54 -1.42
N LYS A 203 -10.16 -23.38 -1.76
CA LYS A 203 -10.79 -24.03 -2.94
C LYS A 203 -11.52 -23.01 -3.81
N PRO A 204 -11.06 -22.76 -5.05
CA PRO A 204 -9.81 -23.29 -5.62
C PRO A 204 -8.59 -22.71 -4.85
N PRO A 205 -7.40 -23.31 -4.99
CA PRO A 205 -6.17 -22.70 -4.49
C PRO A 205 -5.98 -21.31 -5.10
N TYR A 206 -5.52 -20.36 -4.29
CA TYR A 206 -5.29 -18.97 -4.71
C TYR A 206 -6.52 -18.32 -5.35
N PRO A 207 -7.65 -18.22 -4.61
CA PRO A 207 -8.93 -17.80 -5.17
C PRO A 207 -8.94 -16.39 -5.73
N CYS A 208 -8.11 -15.47 -5.18
CA CYS A 208 -8.02 -14.11 -5.71
C CYS A 208 -7.44 -14.13 -7.12
N HIS A 209 -6.29 -14.77 -7.32
CA HIS A 209 -5.74 -14.97 -8.67
C HIS A 209 -6.75 -15.70 -9.58
N TYR A 210 -7.35 -16.77 -9.08
CA TYR A 210 -8.25 -17.59 -9.90
C TYR A 210 -9.46 -16.83 -10.42
N TYR A 211 -10.21 -16.16 -9.53
CA TYR A 211 -11.46 -15.49 -9.92
C TYR A 211 -11.24 -14.10 -10.51
N MET A 212 -10.30 -13.30 -9.98
CA MET A 212 -10.03 -11.96 -10.53
C MET A 212 -9.50 -12.08 -11.96
N HIS A 213 -8.44 -12.84 -12.18
CA HIS A 213 -7.86 -12.97 -13.52
C HIS A 213 -8.79 -13.75 -14.47
N GLY A 214 -9.48 -14.80 -13.99
CA GLY A 214 -10.45 -15.55 -14.78
C GLY A 214 -11.65 -14.76 -15.26
N SER A 215 -11.90 -13.60 -14.67
CA SER A 215 -12.96 -12.66 -15.09
C SER A 215 -12.40 -11.36 -15.71
N GLY A 216 -11.15 -11.38 -16.15
CA GLY A 216 -10.51 -10.25 -16.81
C GLY A 216 -10.22 -9.07 -15.88
N ARG A 217 -10.05 -9.30 -14.58
CA ARG A 217 -9.72 -8.31 -13.56
C ARG A 217 -8.25 -8.40 -13.16
N PHE A 218 -7.78 -7.41 -12.42
CA PHE A 218 -6.37 -7.16 -12.18
C PHE A 218 -5.96 -7.35 -10.72
N GLY A 219 -4.66 -7.59 -10.51
CA GLY A 219 -4.01 -7.58 -9.21
C GLY A 219 -3.06 -6.39 -9.04
N LEU A 220 -2.91 -5.90 -7.80
CA LEU A 220 -1.84 -5.00 -7.38
C LEU A 220 -1.22 -5.56 -6.11
N GLN A 221 0.08 -5.73 -6.11
CA GLN A 221 0.80 -6.31 -4.97
C GLN A 221 1.84 -5.35 -4.41
N CYS A 222 2.23 -5.59 -3.16
CA CYS A 222 3.25 -4.82 -2.45
C CYS A 222 3.00 -3.31 -2.45
N LEU A 223 1.73 -2.90 -2.32
CA LEU A 223 1.37 -1.49 -2.17
C LEU A 223 1.90 -0.94 -0.84
N THR A 224 1.97 0.39 -0.73
CA THR A 224 2.31 1.09 0.51
C THR A 224 1.44 2.33 0.70
N ASN A 225 1.50 2.95 1.88
CA ASN A 225 0.82 4.21 2.18
C ASN A 225 -0.73 4.15 2.04
N LEU A 226 -1.34 2.98 2.15
CA LEU A 226 -2.80 2.85 2.10
C LEU A 226 -3.48 3.54 3.30
N ASP A 227 -2.77 3.76 4.41
CA ASP A 227 -3.21 4.52 5.57
C ASP A 227 -3.37 6.03 5.30
N LEU A 228 -2.79 6.53 4.22
CA LEU A 228 -2.93 7.92 3.78
C LEU A 228 -4.16 8.17 2.90
N LEU A 229 -4.87 7.11 2.51
CA LEU A 229 -6.06 7.18 1.67
C LEU A 229 -7.34 7.18 2.52
N PRO A 230 -8.38 7.92 2.09
CA PRO A 230 -9.71 7.76 2.67
C PRO A 230 -10.32 6.41 2.28
N PRO A 231 -11.31 5.90 3.04
CA PRO A 231 -12.03 4.67 2.69
C PRO A 231 -12.63 4.70 1.28
N THR A 232 -13.06 5.88 0.81
CA THR A 232 -13.60 6.12 -0.53
C THR A 232 -13.19 7.50 -1.03
N GLY A 233 -13.27 7.74 -2.36
CA GLY A 233 -13.00 9.05 -2.95
C GLY A 233 -11.58 9.24 -3.48
N ALA A 234 -10.71 8.24 -3.36
CA ALA A 234 -9.45 8.20 -4.09
C ALA A 234 -9.65 7.73 -5.53
N VAL A 235 -8.82 8.24 -6.44
CA VAL A 235 -8.68 7.73 -7.82
C VAL A 235 -7.23 7.31 -7.98
N ILE A 236 -7.00 6.09 -8.45
CA ILE A 236 -5.66 5.57 -8.66
C ILE A 236 -5.32 5.42 -10.14
N PHE A 237 -4.03 5.61 -10.42
CA PHE A 237 -3.37 5.36 -11.69
C PHE A 237 -2.45 4.17 -11.49
N ALA A 238 -2.74 3.06 -12.19
CA ALA A 238 -2.01 1.81 -12.07
C ALA A 238 -1.68 1.26 -13.46
N ALA A 239 -0.84 1.99 -14.20
CA ALA A 239 -0.46 1.65 -15.58
C ALA A 239 0.85 0.83 -15.59
N PRO A 240 0.81 -0.46 -15.96
CA PRO A 240 2.00 -1.28 -16.11
C PRO A 240 2.85 -0.84 -17.31
N LEU A 241 4.08 -1.32 -17.39
CA LEU A 241 4.87 -1.23 -18.61
C LEU A 241 4.13 -1.98 -19.73
N LYS A 242 4.13 -1.40 -20.94
CA LYS A 242 3.51 -2.03 -22.11
C LYS A 242 4.45 -3.08 -22.71
N ILE A 243 4.55 -4.21 -22.04
CA ILE A 243 5.38 -5.34 -22.44
C ILE A 243 4.55 -6.25 -23.36
N LYS A 244 5.10 -6.60 -24.53
CA LYS A 244 4.42 -7.50 -25.45
C LYS A 244 4.16 -8.86 -24.77
N ASP A 245 2.91 -9.29 -24.78
CA ASP A 245 2.44 -10.52 -24.14
C ASP A 245 2.77 -10.59 -22.63
N GLY A 246 2.99 -9.41 -21.98
CA GLY A 246 3.41 -9.32 -20.59
C GLY A 246 2.34 -9.78 -19.61
N SER A 247 2.73 -10.62 -18.64
CA SER A 247 1.84 -11.13 -17.59
C SER A 247 1.65 -10.15 -16.44
N GLY A 248 2.54 -9.21 -16.30
CA GLY A 248 2.57 -8.19 -15.26
C GLY A 248 3.70 -7.21 -15.47
N SER A 249 3.89 -6.30 -14.53
CA SER A 249 5.03 -5.39 -14.56
C SER A 249 5.17 -4.64 -13.25
N PRO A 250 6.40 -4.39 -12.75
CA PRO A 250 6.63 -3.30 -11.80
C PRO A 250 6.05 -1.99 -12.36
N LEU A 251 5.46 -1.20 -11.48
CA LEU A 251 4.88 0.08 -11.89
C LEU A 251 4.95 1.09 -10.74
N ARG A 252 4.63 2.34 -11.04
CA ARG A 252 4.40 3.36 -10.03
C ARG A 252 2.92 3.63 -9.88
N VAL A 253 2.33 3.21 -8.77
CA VAL A 253 0.92 3.44 -8.45
C VAL A 253 0.77 4.78 -7.75
N LEU A 254 -0.02 5.67 -8.33
CA LEU A 254 -0.30 6.99 -7.77
C LEU A 254 -1.79 7.12 -7.45
N ALA A 255 -2.09 7.71 -6.28
CA ALA A 255 -3.46 8.02 -5.89
C ALA A 255 -3.68 9.53 -5.86
N LEU A 256 -4.74 10.01 -6.47
CA LEU A 256 -5.29 11.34 -6.26
C LEU A 256 -6.29 11.27 -5.11
N VAL A 257 -6.06 12.06 -4.06
CA VAL A 257 -6.92 12.08 -2.87
C VAL A 257 -7.33 13.51 -2.51
N PRO A 258 -8.58 13.75 -2.08
CA PRO A 258 -8.98 15.05 -1.55
C PRO A 258 -8.14 15.39 -0.32
N SER A 259 -7.70 16.66 -0.19
CA SER A 259 -7.06 17.13 1.03
C SER A 259 -8.07 17.24 2.15
N ALA A 260 -7.70 16.82 3.36
CA ALA A 260 -8.59 16.79 4.53
C ALA A 260 -9.24 18.16 4.86
N ALA A 261 -8.61 19.27 4.48
CA ALA A 261 -9.14 20.62 4.66
C ALA A 261 -10.42 20.90 3.85
N ASN A 262 -10.74 20.08 2.83
CA ASN A 262 -11.87 20.29 1.90
C ASN A 262 -12.92 19.17 1.91
N THR A 263 -12.81 18.20 2.82
CA THR A 263 -13.90 17.24 2.99
C THR A 263 -15.06 17.96 3.66
N PRO A 264 -16.23 18.18 2.99
CA PRO A 264 -17.37 18.81 3.65
C PRO A 264 -17.73 17.97 4.87
N ALA A 265 -17.68 18.59 6.05
CA ALA A 265 -18.08 17.95 7.29
C ALA A 265 -19.51 17.42 7.08
N ARG A 266 -19.66 16.10 6.99
CA ARG A 266 -20.96 15.45 6.95
C ARG A 266 -21.69 15.93 8.19
N ALA A 267 -22.73 16.74 8.01
CA ALA A 267 -23.48 17.39 9.06
C ALA A 267 -23.84 16.35 10.14
N ALA A 268 -23.06 16.30 11.19
CA ALA A 268 -23.45 15.63 12.41
C ALA A 268 -24.69 16.37 12.93
N LYS A 269 -25.86 15.75 12.83
CA LYS A 269 -27.08 16.22 13.48
C LYS A 269 -26.76 16.39 14.97
N ARG A 270 -26.50 17.63 15.36
CA ARG A 270 -26.40 18.02 16.75
C ARG A 270 -27.76 17.77 17.40
N ALA A 271 -27.87 16.67 18.15
CA ALA A 271 -28.91 16.52 19.13
C ALA A 271 -28.65 17.59 20.22
N THR A 272 -29.43 18.65 20.17
CA THR A 272 -29.47 19.67 21.23
C THR A 272 -30.13 19.07 22.46
N ALA A 273 -29.33 18.47 23.33
CA ALA A 273 -29.75 18.23 24.71
C ALA A 273 -29.70 19.55 25.47
N LYS A 274 -30.86 20.16 25.69
CA LYS A 274 -31.05 21.25 26.64
C LYS A 274 -30.68 20.78 28.04
N ARG A 275 -29.53 21.14 28.53
CA ARG A 275 -29.15 20.99 29.94
C ARG A 275 -29.59 22.26 30.69
N LYS A 276 -30.62 22.15 31.51
CA LYS A 276 -31.04 23.19 32.47
C LYS A 276 -29.89 23.45 33.43
N LEU A 277 -29.43 24.70 33.45
CA LEU A 277 -28.57 25.24 34.48
C LEU A 277 -29.40 25.66 35.68
N THR A 278 -29.14 25.09 36.84
CA THR A 278 -29.57 25.59 38.13
C THR A 278 -28.39 26.32 38.80
N PRO A 279 -28.54 27.52 39.31
CA PRO A 279 -27.45 28.26 39.93
C PRO A 279 -27.35 27.91 41.43
N THR A 280 -26.15 27.61 41.91
CA THR A 280 -25.86 27.62 43.34
C THR A 280 -24.71 28.59 43.62
N ARG A 281 -24.96 29.42 44.59
CA ARG A 281 -24.20 30.59 45.05
C ARG A 281 -23.18 30.20 46.14
N ASN A 282 -22.15 31.05 46.27
CA ASN A 282 -21.29 31.31 47.46
C ASN A 282 -20.18 30.32 47.79
N ALA A 283 -19.05 30.69 48.30
CA ALA A 283 -18.39 31.94 48.71
C ALA A 283 -16.90 31.69 49.01
N LEU A 284 -16.09 32.67 48.71
CA LEU A 284 -15.03 33.31 49.51
C LEU A 284 -13.80 32.56 50.08
N ARG A 285 -12.65 33.19 49.76
CA ARG A 285 -11.41 33.47 50.54
C ARG A 285 -10.26 32.48 50.42
N SER A 286 -9.21 32.94 49.79
CA SER A 286 -8.01 33.69 50.25
C SER A 286 -6.97 32.80 50.93
N ASN A 287 -5.76 32.68 50.35
CA ASN A 287 -4.48 33.18 50.87
C ASN A 287 -3.28 32.52 50.19
N LEU A 288 -2.45 33.35 49.60
CA LEU A 288 -1.02 33.14 49.38
C LEU A 288 -0.26 33.29 50.73
N PRO A 289 0.94 32.78 50.95
CA PRO A 289 2.10 33.50 50.45
C PRO A 289 3.33 32.69 50.00
N LEU A 290 4.16 33.39 49.31
CA LEU A 290 5.53 33.39 48.89
C LEU A 290 6.60 32.83 49.86
N SER A 291 7.65 32.34 49.27
CA SER A 291 9.12 32.45 49.59
C SER A 291 9.79 31.12 49.28
N GLY A 292 10.93 30.99 48.68
CA GLY A 292 12.12 31.75 48.53
C GLY A 292 13.28 30.78 48.33
N GLY A 293 14.06 30.99 47.34
CA GLY A 293 15.50 31.07 47.30
C GLY A 293 16.37 29.79 47.46
N GLY A 294 17.35 29.69 46.58
CA GLY A 294 18.55 28.92 46.87
C GLY A 294 19.36 28.43 45.70
N HIS A 295 20.30 29.23 45.27
CA HIS A 295 21.41 28.86 44.37
C HIS A 295 22.29 27.76 44.93
N THR A 296 22.87 26.91 44.08
CA THR A 296 24.36 26.67 44.11
C THR A 296 24.86 26.06 42.80
N LYS A 297 25.94 26.64 42.32
CA LYS A 297 26.85 26.20 41.24
C LYS A 297 27.87 25.18 41.78
N THR A 298 28.38 24.27 40.93
CA THR A 298 29.82 23.95 40.75
C THR A 298 30.00 22.88 39.69
N LYS A 299 30.68 23.18 38.64
CA LYS A 299 32.06 23.00 38.14
C LYS A 299 32.49 21.59 37.74
N ARG A 300 32.76 21.45 36.43
CA ARG A 300 33.95 20.95 35.70
C ARG A 300 34.64 19.65 36.11
N ARG A 301 34.81 18.71 35.16
CA ARG A 301 36.15 18.37 34.64
C ARG A 301 36.09 17.47 33.38
N ALA A 302 37.04 17.76 32.51
CA ALA A 302 37.37 17.13 31.24
C ALA A 302 38.23 15.88 31.44
N GLY A 303 38.29 15.03 30.39
CA GLY A 303 39.32 13.98 30.32
C GLY A 303 39.18 13.11 29.07
N HIS A 304 39.84 13.53 27.98
CA HIS A 304 40.28 12.63 26.89
C HIS A 304 41.57 11.90 27.36
N PRO A 305 41.91 10.69 26.85
CA PRO A 305 42.80 10.70 25.71
C PRO A 305 42.60 9.61 24.63
N LYS A 306 43.19 9.92 23.50
CA LYS A 306 43.42 9.14 22.29
C LYS A 306 44.27 7.87 22.57
N ASN A 307 44.08 6.80 21.80
CA ASN A 307 45.26 6.15 21.21
C ASN A 307 44.94 5.32 19.94
N ASN A 308 45.71 5.63 18.93
CA ASN A 308 46.03 4.99 17.67
C ASN A 308 46.37 3.49 17.78
N ARG A 309 46.01 2.70 16.75
CA ARG A 309 46.97 1.86 15.97
C ARG A 309 46.29 1.14 14.79
N ARG A 310 46.74 1.47 13.62
CA ARG A 310 46.78 0.64 12.39
C ARG A 310 48.16 -0.02 12.29
N PRO A 311 48.49 -0.83 11.29
CA PRO A 311 47.83 -1.95 10.59
C PRO A 311 48.72 -3.21 10.50
N LYS A 312 48.23 -4.35 9.97
CA LYS A 312 49.11 -5.30 9.24
C LYS A 312 48.34 -6.10 8.17
N LYS A 313 48.91 -6.05 6.98
CA LYS A 313 48.70 -6.91 5.81
C LYS A 313 49.28 -8.31 6.03
N SER A 314 48.73 -9.30 5.32
CA SER A 314 49.31 -10.45 4.61
C SER A 314 48.40 -11.67 4.78
N ARG A 315 47.99 -12.42 3.81
CA ARG A 315 48.37 -12.87 2.46
C ARG A 315 47.12 -13.17 1.68
#